data_9357ec29a3415ac9471053da600b718a
#
_entry.id   9357ec29a3415ac9471053da600b718a
#
_cell.length_a   1.000
_cell.length_b   1.000
_cell.length_c   1.000
_cell.angle_alpha   90.00
_cell.angle_beta   90.00
_cell.angle_gamma   90.00
#
_symmetry.space_group_name_H-M   'P 1'
#
loop_
_entity.id
_entity.type
_entity.pdbx_description
1 polymer ?
#
loop_
_entity_poly.entity_id
_entity_poly.type
_entity_poly.pdbx_seq_one_letter_code
_entity_poly.pdbx_strand_id
1 'polypeptide(L)'
;ATLIPRVLLILPLFGVTALTVAPFIKPFIGPLADDLFSDKWDGEVCIQSTSSTCGAASTASILKLLGYEETEATLAKEAHSYAAGTEAWYLARAARSRNFDVTFDFTTTFSPEKGLPAVVGVRLGSAGHFIAILEQNGNKFTVGDPLRGEEFLSLKELEERYKFTGFHMRISK
;
A
#
# COMPACT_ATOMS: atom_id res chain seq x y z
N ALA A 1 51.57 -2.88 -2.78
CA ALA A 1 50.23 -2.28 -3.12
C ALA A 1 49.18 -3.02 -2.30
N THR A 2 48.64 -2.35 -1.28
CA THR A 2 47.77 -2.93 -0.26
C THR A 2 46.39 -3.28 -0.88
N LEU A 3 46.02 -4.55 -0.83
CA LEU A 3 44.68 -5.09 -1.21
C LEU A 3 43.52 -4.49 -0.38
N ILE A 4 43.85 -4.00 0.82
CA ILE A 4 42.90 -3.46 1.81
C ILE A 4 42.03 -2.31 1.28
N PRO A 5 42.54 -1.28 0.55
CA PRO A 5 41.68 -0.19 0.12
C PRO A 5 40.66 -0.56 -0.99
N ARG A 6 40.95 -1.61 -1.77
CA ARG A 6 40.00 -2.08 -2.81
C ARG A 6 38.85 -2.89 -2.23
N VAL A 7 39.14 -3.74 -1.22
CA VAL A 7 38.10 -4.52 -0.50
C VAL A 7 37.19 -3.58 0.30
N LEU A 8 37.73 -2.51 0.90
CA LEU A 8 36.95 -1.50 1.62
C LEU A 8 35.97 -0.74 0.73
N LEU A 9 36.21 -0.62 -0.58
CA LEU A 9 35.30 0.02 -1.55
C LEU A 9 34.28 -0.98 -2.12
N ILE A 10 34.63 -2.26 -2.25
CA ILE A 10 33.75 -3.28 -2.83
C ILE A 10 32.57 -3.60 -1.88
N LEU A 11 32.80 -3.69 -0.58
CA LEU A 11 31.77 -4.00 0.40
C LEU A 11 30.64 -2.97 0.45
N PRO A 12 30.88 -1.65 0.59
CA PRO A 12 29.81 -0.67 0.55
C PRO A 12 29.14 -0.57 -0.83
N LEU A 13 29.89 -0.74 -1.93
CA LEU A 13 29.30 -0.77 -3.26
C LEU A 13 28.35 -1.97 -3.43
N PHE A 14 28.74 -3.15 -2.98
CA PHE A 14 27.89 -4.33 -2.97
C PHE A 14 26.65 -4.11 -2.08
N GLY A 15 26.82 -3.54 -0.89
CA GLY A 15 25.72 -3.20 0.02
C GLY A 15 24.71 -2.23 -0.61
N VAL A 16 25.18 -1.15 -1.22
CA VAL A 16 24.32 -0.19 -1.92
C VAL A 16 23.61 -0.86 -3.09
N THR A 17 24.31 -1.65 -3.91
CA THR A 17 23.71 -2.37 -5.04
C THR A 17 22.67 -3.37 -4.55
N ALA A 18 22.93 -4.12 -3.51
CA ALA A 18 21.98 -5.06 -2.93
C ALA A 18 20.72 -4.36 -2.41
N LEU A 19 20.87 -3.23 -1.70
CA LEU A 19 19.73 -2.44 -1.20
C LEU A 19 18.89 -1.83 -2.32
N THR A 20 19.50 -1.39 -3.41
CA THR A 20 18.77 -0.81 -4.54
C THR A 20 18.09 -1.85 -5.42
N VAL A 21 18.64 -3.06 -5.53
CA VAL A 21 18.11 -4.14 -6.37
C VAL A 21 17.10 -5.01 -5.61
N ALA A 22 17.25 -5.17 -4.29
CA ALA A 22 16.39 -6.03 -3.48
C ALA A 22 14.88 -5.79 -3.66
N PRO A 23 14.35 -4.55 -3.70
CA PRO A 23 12.93 -4.32 -3.91
C PRO A 23 12.38 -4.89 -5.23
N PHE A 24 13.22 -4.92 -6.27
CA PHE A 24 12.83 -5.42 -7.58
C PHE A 24 12.89 -6.96 -7.69
N ILE A 25 13.68 -7.61 -6.82
CA ILE A 25 13.84 -9.06 -6.81
C ILE A 25 12.79 -9.73 -5.91
N LYS A 26 12.35 -9.07 -4.84
CA LYS A 26 11.39 -9.62 -3.86
C LYS A 26 10.17 -10.32 -4.50
N PRO A 27 9.49 -9.72 -5.51
CA PRO A 27 8.32 -10.36 -6.15
C PRO A 27 8.64 -11.71 -6.80
N PHE A 28 9.87 -11.90 -7.27
CA PHE A 28 10.29 -13.16 -7.92
C PHE A 28 10.67 -14.25 -6.90
N ILE A 29 10.98 -13.86 -5.65
CA ILE A 29 11.37 -14.82 -4.61
C ILE A 29 10.15 -15.44 -3.93
N GLY A 30 9.05 -14.71 -3.82
CA GLY A 30 7.84 -15.16 -3.12
C GLY A 30 6.56 -14.74 -3.84
N PRO A 31 6.35 -15.17 -5.10
CA PRO A 31 5.14 -14.84 -5.84
C PRO A 31 3.90 -15.40 -5.14
N LEU A 32 2.77 -14.69 -5.24
CA LEU A 32 1.48 -15.18 -4.76
C LEU A 32 0.85 -16.07 -5.82
N ALA A 33 0.27 -17.18 -5.41
CA ALA A 33 -0.45 -18.09 -6.30
C ALA A 33 -1.85 -17.54 -6.63
N ASP A 34 -2.33 -17.78 -7.84
CA ASP A 34 -3.60 -17.22 -8.35
C ASP A 34 -4.84 -17.77 -7.59
N ASP A 35 -4.77 -18.95 -7.02
CA ASP A 35 -5.83 -19.59 -6.24
C ASP A 35 -6.03 -19.03 -4.84
N LEU A 36 -5.17 -18.12 -4.40
CA LEU A 36 -5.27 -17.46 -3.09
C LEU A 36 -6.31 -16.33 -3.05
N PHE A 37 -6.74 -15.83 -4.21
CA PHE A 37 -7.62 -14.67 -4.28
C PHE A 37 -9.10 -15.06 -4.19
N SER A 38 -9.86 -14.34 -3.35
CA SER A 38 -11.26 -14.63 -3.06
C SER A 38 -12.25 -13.56 -3.52
N ASP A 39 -11.76 -12.41 -3.98
CA ASP A 39 -12.55 -11.26 -4.47
C ASP A 39 -13.75 -10.91 -3.59
N LYS A 40 -13.51 -10.75 -2.30
CA LYS A 40 -14.54 -10.42 -1.30
C LYS A 40 -14.64 -8.92 -1.10
N TRP A 41 -15.88 -8.44 -0.96
CA TRP A 41 -16.19 -7.03 -0.74
C TRP A 41 -17.12 -6.86 0.45
N ASP A 42 -16.93 -5.76 1.18
CA ASP A 42 -17.83 -5.24 2.21
C ASP A 42 -18.17 -3.79 1.82
N GLY A 43 -19.37 -3.59 1.25
CA GLY A 43 -19.72 -2.32 0.62
C GLY A 43 -18.77 -1.94 -0.51
N GLU A 44 -18.11 -0.79 -0.35
CA GLU A 44 -17.09 -0.30 -1.28
C GLU A 44 -15.67 -0.80 -0.95
N VAL A 45 -15.51 -1.61 0.09
CA VAL A 45 -14.21 -2.04 0.59
C VAL A 45 -13.88 -3.45 0.14
N CYS A 46 -12.78 -3.59 -0.56
CA CYS A 46 -12.19 -4.87 -0.92
C CYS A 46 -11.51 -5.50 0.30
N ILE A 47 -11.90 -6.73 0.63
CA ILE A 47 -11.30 -7.51 1.73
C ILE A 47 -10.11 -8.28 1.18
N GLN A 48 -8.95 -8.11 1.81
CA GLN A 48 -7.74 -8.78 1.35
C GLN A 48 -7.84 -10.30 1.45
N SER A 49 -7.36 -10.99 0.45
CA SER A 49 -7.36 -12.44 0.40
C SER A 49 -6.20 -13.06 1.18
N THR A 50 -5.09 -12.35 1.29
CA THR A 50 -3.89 -12.81 2.01
C THR A 50 -3.33 -11.72 2.92
N SER A 51 -2.45 -12.08 3.86
CA SER A 51 -1.77 -11.12 4.73
C SER A 51 -0.86 -10.12 3.98
N SER A 52 -0.64 -10.33 2.69
CA SER A 52 0.30 -9.58 1.87
C SER A 52 -0.37 -8.65 0.85
N THR A 53 -1.69 -8.70 0.72
CA THR A 53 -2.43 -8.01 -0.35
C THR A 53 -3.22 -6.79 0.11
N CYS A 54 -2.96 -6.30 1.33
CA CYS A 54 -3.63 -5.09 1.86
C CYS A 54 -3.49 -3.87 0.93
N GLY A 55 -2.33 -3.69 0.31
CA GLY A 55 -2.12 -2.58 -0.62
C GLY A 55 -2.96 -2.70 -1.90
N ALA A 56 -3.05 -3.88 -2.48
CA ALA A 56 -3.87 -4.15 -3.66
C ALA A 56 -5.36 -3.96 -3.33
N ALA A 57 -5.85 -4.53 -2.22
CA ALA A 57 -7.22 -4.41 -1.77
C ALA A 57 -7.61 -2.95 -1.44
N SER A 58 -6.76 -2.21 -0.72
CA SER A 58 -6.99 -0.77 -0.46
C SER A 58 -7.03 0.04 -1.76
N THR A 59 -6.16 -0.27 -2.72
CA THR A 59 -6.17 0.40 -4.03
C THR A 59 -7.44 0.05 -4.81
N ALA A 60 -7.88 -1.21 -4.82
CA ALA A 60 -9.13 -1.63 -5.45
C ALA A 60 -10.34 -0.86 -4.91
N SER A 61 -10.43 -0.71 -3.58
CA SER A 61 -11.49 0.07 -2.91
C SER A 61 -11.51 1.52 -3.40
N ILE A 62 -10.36 2.16 -3.50
CA ILE A 62 -10.26 3.55 -3.99
C ILE A 62 -10.66 3.64 -5.46
N LEU A 63 -10.19 2.72 -6.31
CA LEU A 63 -10.53 2.73 -7.73
C LEU A 63 -12.03 2.56 -7.94
N LYS A 64 -12.68 1.66 -7.19
CA LYS A 64 -14.12 1.47 -7.21
C LYS A 64 -14.87 2.74 -6.80
N LEU A 65 -14.49 3.41 -5.72
CA LEU A 65 -15.05 4.71 -5.32
C LEU A 65 -14.92 5.75 -6.43
N LEU A 66 -13.82 5.73 -7.19
CA LEU A 66 -13.59 6.61 -8.32
C LEU A 66 -14.29 6.14 -9.63
N GLY A 67 -15.13 5.11 -9.56
CA GLY A 67 -15.93 4.59 -10.67
C GLY A 67 -15.13 3.70 -11.64
N TYR A 68 -14.10 3.01 -11.16
CA TYR A 68 -13.33 2.06 -11.92
C TYR A 68 -13.28 0.71 -11.19
N GLU A 69 -14.03 -0.25 -11.67
CA GLU A 69 -14.07 -1.59 -11.09
C GLU A 69 -12.79 -2.37 -11.43
N GLU A 70 -12.12 -2.86 -10.40
CA GLU A 70 -10.93 -3.67 -10.51
C GLU A 70 -10.85 -4.68 -9.37
N THR A 71 -10.27 -5.84 -9.62
CA THR A 71 -10.12 -6.90 -8.62
C THR A 71 -8.82 -6.76 -7.83
N GLU A 72 -8.83 -7.25 -6.59
CA GLU A 72 -7.62 -7.41 -5.79
C GLU A 72 -6.56 -8.24 -6.54
N ALA A 73 -6.98 -9.34 -7.18
CA ALA A 73 -6.11 -10.26 -7.90
C ALA A 73 -5.36 -9.57 -9.04
N THR A 74 -6.06 -8.80 -9.88
CA THR A 74 -5.45 -8.06 -10.99
C THR A 74 -4.44 -7.03 -10.47
N LEU A 75 -4.83 -6.23 -9.47
CA LEU A 75 -3.95 -5.22 -8.89
C LEU A 75 -2.74 -5.85 -8.19
N ALA A 76 -2.93 -6.94 -7.45
CA ALA A 76 -1.83 -7.65 -6.80
C ALA A 76 -0.82 -8.19 -7.81
N LYS A 77 -1.30 -8.74 -8.93
CA LYS A 77 -0.46 -9.26 -10.01
C LYS A 77 0.33 -8.13 -10.70
N GLU A 78 -0.33 -7.06 -11.09
CA GLU A 78 0.30 -5.91 -11.76
C GLU A 78 1.25 -5.15 -10.83
N ALA A 79 0.92 -5.06 -9.56
CA ALA A 79 1.76 -4.44 -8.55
C ALA A 79 2.83 -5.38 -8.00
N HIS A 80 2.98 -6.58 -8.59
CA HIS A 80 3.98 -7.55 -8.18
C HIS A 80 3.94 -7.84 -6.67
N SER A 81 2.74 -8.03 -6.13
CA SER A 81 2.56 -8.44 -4.73
C SER A 81 3.25 -9.78 -4.48
N TYR A 82 3.89 -9.90 -3.34
CA TYR A 82 4.66 -11.09 -2.96
C TYR A 82 4.39 -11.44 -1.49
N ALA A 83 4.91 -12.56 -1.01
CA ALA A 83 4.60 -13.09 0.32
C ALA A 83 4.83 -12.12 1.50
N ALA A 84 5.61 -11.06 1.32
CA ALA A 84 5.86 -10.06 2.36
C ALA A 84 5.18 -8.70 2.11
N GLY A 85 4.29 -8.58 1.12
CA GLY A 85 3.52 -7.36 0.87
C GLY A 85 3.55 -6.87 -0.57
N THR A 86 3.28 -5.59 -0.76
CA THR A 86 3.30 -4.91 -2.05
C THR A 86 4.02 -3.57 -1.89
N GLU A 87 4.93 -3.30 -2.79
CA GLU A 87 5.63 -2.01 -2.79
C GLU A 87 4.73 -0.91 -3.37
N ALA A 88 4.59 0.20 -2.66
CA ALA A 88 3.62 1.25 -2.98
C ALA A 88 3.78 1.87 -4.38
N TRP A 89 5.01 1.97 -4.89
CA TRP A 89 5.24 2.49 -6.24
C TRP A 89 4.70 1.59 -7.36
N TYR A 90 4.58 0.29 -7.13
CA TYR A 90 3.92 -0.61 -8.07
C TYR A 90 2.41 -0.41 -8.07
N LEU A 91 1.79 -0.19 -6.91
CA LEU A 91 0.38 0.20 -6.81
C LEU A 91 0.12 1.52 -7.53
N ALA A 92 0.99 2.51 -7.32
CA ALA A 92 0.90 3.79 -8.02
C ALA A 92 1.03 3.63 -9.54
N ARG A 93 1.92 2.76 -10.02
CA ARG A 93 2.06 2.46 -11.44
C ARG A 93 0.79 1.81 -12.00
N ALA A 94 0.21 0.85 -11.28
CA ALA A 94 -1.04 0.20 -11.68
C ALA A 94 -2.23 1.19 -11.72
N ALA A 95 -2.33 2.14 -10.79
CA ALA A 95 -3.33 3.20 -10.84
C ALA A 95 -3.09 4.17 -12.02
N ARG A 96 -1.85 4.60 -12.23
CA ARG A 96 -1.49 5.48 -13.35
C ARG A 96 -1.74 4.86 -14.73
N SER A 97 -1.54 3.54 -14.89
CA SER A 97 -1.86 2.85 -16.15
C SER A 97 -3.36 2.87 -16.49
N ARG A 98 -4.21 3.23 -15.53
CA ARG A 98 -5.66 3.43 -15.65
C ARG A 98 -6.07 4.91 -15.73
N ASN A 99 -5.10 5.78 -16.02
CA ASN A 99 -5.27 7.24 -16.13
C ASN A 99 -5.68 7.93 -14.82
N PHE A 100 -5.26 7.40 -13.68
CA PHE A 100 -5.38 8.09 -12.40
C PHE A 100 -4.09 8.83 -12.06
N ASP A 101 -4.23 10.02 -11.48
CA ASP A 101 -3.11 10.73 -10.87
C ASP A 101 -2.80 10.14 -9.50
N VAL A 102 -1.51 9.98 -9.22
CA VAL A 102 -1.04 9.46 -7.91
C VAL A 102 0.06 10.36 -7.37
N THR A 103 -0.16 10.84 -6.15
CA THR A 103 0.83 11.62 -5.39
C THR A 103 1.20 10.91 -4.10
N PHE A 104 2.44 11.10 -3.66
CA PHE A 104 2.94 10.57 -2.39
C PHE A 104 3.26 11.72 -1.45
N ASP A 105 2.84 11.57 -0.21
CA ASP A 105 3.23 12.43 0.90
C ASP A 105 3.75 11.59 2.07
N PHE A 106 4.65 12.19 2.84
CA PHE A 106 5.18 11.61 4.07
C PHE A 106 5.07 12.64 5.19
N THR A 107 4.26 12.34 6.19
CA THR A 107 3.99 13.20 7.34
C THR A 107 4.32 12.46 8.63
N THR A 108 4.26 13.12 9.77
CA THR A 108 4.44 12.45 11.07
C THR A 108 3.18 11.77 11.57
N THR A 109 2.01 12.24 11.12
CA THR A 109 0.67 11.77 11.51
C THR A 109 -0.21 11.68 10.26
N PHE A 110 -1.40 11.13 10.39
CA PHE A 110 -2.41 11.22 9.34
C PHE A 110 -2.83 12.68 9.13
N SER A 111 -2.91 13.10 7.88
CA SER A 111 -3.22 14.48 7.49
C SER A 111 -4.24 14.47 6.34
N PRO A 112 -5.54 14.68 6.62
CA PRO A 112 -6.58 14.67 5.59
C PRO A 112 -6.42 15.80 4.57
N GLU A 113 -5.70 16.87 4.91
CA GLU A 113 -5.41 18.00 4.01
C GLU A 113 -4.53 17.57 2.81
N LYS A 114 -3.87 16.42 2.88
CA LYS A 114 -3.11 15.84 1.76
C LYS A 114 -4.02 15.28 0.67
N GLY A 115 -5.32 15.29 0.91
CA GLY A 115 -6.37 14.91 -0.02
C GLY A 115 -6.77 13.44 0.07
N LEU A 116 -8.03 13.21 -0.28
CA LEU A 116 -8.68 11.90 -0.30
C LEU A 116 -9.29 11.65 -1.70
N PRO A 117 -9.55 10.41 -2.06
CA PRO A 117 -9.19 9.18 -1.35
C PRO A 117 -7.69 8.87 -1.35
N ALA A 118 -7.22 8.13 -0.34
CA ALA A 118 -5.81 7.79 -0.22
C ALA A 118 -5.59 6.41 0.42
N VAL A 119 -4.55 5.71 -0.03
CA VAL A 119 -3.96 4.60 0.70
C VAL A 119 -3.03 5.17 1.76
N VAL A 120 -3.23 4.80 3.01
CA VAL A 120 -2.38 5.26 4.11
C VAL A 120 -1.72 4.08 4.81
N GLY A 121 -0.49 4.29 5.25
CA GLY A 121 0.28 3.29 5.97
C GLY A 121 -0.01 3.33 7.46
N VAL A 122 -0.28 2.17 8.05
CA VAL A 122 -0.48 1.99 9.49
C VAL A 122 0.35 0.83 10.01
N ARG A 123 0.47 0.71 11.33
CA ARG A 123 1.09 -0.44 12.00
C ARG A 123 0.04 -1.25 12.76
N LEU A 124 0.07 -2.56 12.58
CA LEU A 124 -0.65 -3.54 13.37
C LEU A 124 0.40 -4.35 14.15
N GLY A 125 0.66 -3.95 15.39
CA GLY A 125 1.79 -4.49 16.14
C GLY A 125 3.12 -4.14 15.48
N SER A 126 3.90 -5.15 15.10
CA SER A 126 5.18 -4.99 14.37
C SER A 126 5.02 -4.97 12.85
N ALA A 127 3.87 -5.39 12.32
CA ALA A 127 3.62 -5.47 10.90
C ALA A 127 3.17 -4.12 10.31
N GLY A 128 3.62 -3.81 9.09
CA GLY A 128 3.05 -2.73 8.29
C GLY A 128 1.74 -3.17 7.65
N HIS A 129 0.78 -2.24 7.53
CA HIS A 129 -0.50 -2.49 6.89
C HIS A 129 -0.93 -1.25 6.09
N PHE A 130 -1.65 -1.46 5.01
CA PHE A 130 -2.29 -0.39 4.24
C PHE A 130 -3.79 -0.44 4.44
N ILE A 131 -4.39 0.72 4.66
CA ILE A 131 -5.83 0.93 4.69
C ILE A 131 -6.19 2.02 3.67
N ALA A 132 -7.42 2.02 3.19
CA ALA A 132 -7.95 3.12 2.38
C ALA A 132 -8.69 4.11 3.28
N ILE A 133 -8.40 5.39 3.16
CA ILE A 133 -9.30 6.45 3.64
C ILE A 133 -10.03 6.97 2.41
N LEU A 134 -11.31 6.65 2.32
CA LEU A 134 -12.10 6.88 1.11
C LEU A 134 -12.61 8.32 1.04
N GLU A 135 -13.31 8.76 2.07
CA GLU A 135 -13.98 10.06 2.12
C GLU A 135 -13.96 10.66 3.52
N GLN A 136 -14.18 11.96 3.57
CA GLN A 136 -14.47 12.66 4.81
C GLN A 136 -15.86 13.31 4.71
N ASN A 137 -16.76 12.94 5.62
CA ASN A 137 -18.11 13.49 5.75
C ASN A 137 -18.26 14.18 7.12
N GLY A 138 -18.11 15.50 7.12
CA GLY A 138 -18.09 16.29 8.35
C GLY A 138 -16.86 15.95 9.20
N ASN A 139 -17.09 15.40 10.39
CA ASN A 139 -16.04 14.99 11.32
C ASN A 139 -15.72 13.49 11.29
N LYS A 140 -16.30 12.74 10.34
CA LYS A 140 -16.06 11.30 10.19
C LYS A 140 -15.41 10.99 8.84
N PHE A 141 -14.62 9.94 8.86
CA PHE A 141 -13.96 9.36 7.70
C PHE A 141 -14.59 8.01 7.38
N THR A 142 -14.83 7.76 6.11
CA THR A 142 -15.11 6.41 5.61
C THR A 142 -13.77 5.70 5.42
N VAL A 143 -13.56 4.67 6.18
CA VAL A 143 -12.31 3.89 6.24
C VAL A 143 -12.55 2.52 5.64
N GLY A 144 -11.73 2.14 4.68
CA GLY A 144 -11.67 0.80 4.13
C GLY A 144 -10.46 0.06 4.68
N ASP A 145 -10.66 -0.73 5.73
CA ASP A 145 -9.62 -1.63 6.22
C ASP A 145 -9.78 -3.00 5.55
N PRO A 146 -8.83 -3.44 4.71
CA PRO A 146 -8.91 -4.75 4.05
C PRO A 146 -9.05 -5.96 4.99
N LEU A 147 -8.77 -5.80 6.28
CA LEU A 147 -8.94 -6.86 7.28
C LEU A 147 -10.30 -6.79 8.00
N ARG A 148 -11.00 -5.65 7.95
CA ARG A 148 -12.18 -5.38 8.79
C ARG A 148 -13.42 -5.00 8.01
N GLY A 149 -13.24 -4.46 6.78
CA GLY A 149 -14.29 -3.90 5.96
C GLY A 149 -14.45 -2.39 6.12
N GLU A 150 -15.67 -1.90 5.90
CA GLU A 150 -16.01 -0.49 5.94
C GLU A 150 -16.31 -0.01 7.35
N GLU A 151 -15.69 1.08 7.75
CA GLU A 151 -15.88 1.70 9.07
C GLU A 151 -16.06 3.21 8.94
N PHE A 152 -16.82 3.82 9.87
CA PHE A 152 -17.06 5.28 9.93
C PHE A 152 -16.47 5.84 11.23
N LEU A 153 -15.27 6.39 11.15
CA LEU A 153 -14.49 6.81 12.32
C LEU A 153 -14.23 8.31 12.31
N SER A 154 -14.33 8.95 13.48
CA SER A 154 -13.78 10.29 13.66
C SER A 154 -12.25 10.28 13.63
N LEU A 155 -11.61 11.43 13.49
CA LEU A 155 -10.14 11.52 13.52
C LEU A 155 -9.56 10.93 14.81
N LYS A 156 -10.19 11.21 15.95
CA LYS A 156 -9.77 10.68 17.25
C LYS A 156 -9.85 9.15 17.28
N GLU A 157 -10.95 8.56 16.81
CA GLU A 157 -11.12 7.09 16.74
C GLU A 157 -10.12 6.45 15.78
N LEU A 158 -9.78 7.12 14.67
CA LEU A 158 -8.74 6.70 13.75
C LEU A 158 -7.36 6.64 14.44
N GLU A 159 -6.99 7.71 15.15
CA GLU A 159 -5.70 7.81 15.86
C GLU A 159 -5.59 6.83 17.04
N GLU A 160 -6.71 6.55 17.71
CA GLU A 160 -6.78 5.54 18.77
C GLU A 160 -6.66 4.11 18.22
N ARG A 161 -7.23 3.85 17.03
CA ARG A 161 -7.24 2.52 16.40
C ARG A 161 -5.97 2.19 15.64
N TYR A 162 -5.43 3.15 14.90
CA TYR A 162 -4.32 2.96 13.99
C TYR A 162 -3.10 3.78 14.37
N LYS A 163 -1.96 3.12 14.40
CA LYS A 163 -0.68 3.81 14.50
C LYS A 163 -0.20 4.15 13.11
N PHE A 164 -0.42 5.38 12.66
CA PHE A 164 0.00 5.84 11.35
C PHE A 164 1.53 5.83 11.19
N THR A 165 1.99 5.49 9.98
CA THR A 165 3.42 5.50 9.62
C THR A 165 3.85 6.81 8.98
N GLY A 166 2.89 7.69 8.67
CA GLY A 166 3.11 8.92 7.91
C GLY A 166 3.03 8.75 6.39
N PHE A 167 2.98 7.52 5.90
CA PHE A 167 2.81 7.26 4.46
C PHE A 167 1.39 7.59 4.02
N HIS A 168 1.29 8.33 2.91
CA HIS A 168 0.04 8.75 2.29
C HIS A 168 0.19 8.72 0.76
N MET A 169 -0.61 7.90 0.09
CA MET A 169 -0.67 7.79 -1.37
C MET A 169 -2.07 8.17 -1.83
N ARG A 170 -2.25 9.41 -2.28
CA ARG A 170 -3.50 9.91 -2.84
C ARG A 170 -3.67 9.41 -4.27
N ILE A 171 -4.90 9.02 -4.62
CA ILE A 171 -5.30 8.63 -5.98
C ILE A 171 -6.47 9.51 -6.39
N SER A 172 -6.42 10.13 -7.57
CA SER A 172 -7.46 11.02 -8.09
C SER A 172 -7.62 10.89 -9.61
N LYS A 173 -8.77 11.33 -10.13
CA LYS A 173 -8.99 11.49 -11.58
C LYS A 173 -8.30 12.73 -12.07
#